data_d38c2cf4d411b69bdcdfc0e529a1afcd
#
_entry.id   d38c2cf4d411b69bdcdfc0e529a1afcd
#
_cell.length_a   1.000
_cell.length_b   1.000
_cell.length_c   1.000
_cell.angle_alpha   90.00
_cell.angle_beta   90.00
_cell.angle_gamma   90.00
#
_symmetry.space_group_name_H-M   'P 1'
#
loop_
_entity.id
_entity.type
_entity.pdbx_description
1 polymer ?
#
loop_
_entity_poly.entity_id
_entity_poly.type
_entity_poly.pdbx_seq_one_letter_code
_entity_poly.pdbx_strand_id
1 'polypeptide(L)'
;MSELTPKIHNNEIPSDNSAFFRALAHEFIAEPHPPGSLRPLRRQIKKALRTLRQAEHKYGAKNNRPGEERDGFCEWLNDNYYLLMREGASLLTSLKYADAQPSVDNWPATCLLLKKLVQKTGVPDAKEFDELVETLQKVRPLTVFELEQLPLCLRAALILTAAEACGKEGSEAERLISIAVTGLRQAVGLDFADLTERHSIVERILNDDPVGIYPKMDEKSRAEYRRLTALAAIKTGRSEAATAADMIEQAKKGEGPRERHV
;
A
#
# COMPACT_ATOMS: atom_id res chain seq x y z
N MET A 1 -43.34 -21.61 4.59
CA MET A 1 -42.25 -20.69 5.04
C MET A 1 -41.06 -21.01 4.16
N SER A 2 -40.85 -20.20 3.15
CA SER A 2 -39.80 -20.42 2.14
C SER A 2 -38.72 -19.38 2.41
N GLU A 3 -37.53 -19.85 2.74
CA GLU A 3 -36.33 -19.02 2.99
C GLU A 3 -35.85 -18.38 1.67
N LEU A 4 -35.96 -17.07 1.59
CA LEU A 4 -35.33 -16.26 0.54
C LEU A 4 -33.91 -15.89 1.00
N THR A 5 -32.95 -16.74 0.67
CA THR A 5 -31.54 -16.36 0.67
C THR A 5 -31.26 -15.51 -0.57
N PRO A 6 -30.71 -14.30 -0.44
CA PRO A 6 -30.29 -13.51 -1.59
C PRO A 6 -29.13 -14.20 -2.29
N LYS A 7 -29.31 -14.54 -3.55
CA LYS A 7 -28.21 -15.01 -4.43
C LYS A 7 -27.23 -13.84 -4.62
N ILE A 8 -26.09 -13.91 -3.93
CA ILE A 8 -24.93 -13.11 -4.27
C ILE A 8 -24.50 -13.55 -5.67
N HIS A 9 -24.63 -12.68 -6.65
CA HIS A 9 -24.04 -12.88 -7.95
C HIS A 9 -22.52 -12.85 -7.75
N ASN A 10 -21.89 -14.00 -7.76
CA ASN A 10 -20.46 -14.13 -8.01
C ASN A 10 -20.20 -13.58 -9.41
N ASN A 11 -19.74 -12.34 -9.50
CA ASN A 11 -19.01 -11.89 -10.66
C ASN A 11 -17.75 -12.74 -10.73
N GLU A 12 -17.71 -13.68 -11.67
CA GLU A 12 -16.53 -14.44 -12.01
C GLU A 12 -15.41 -13.44 -12.40
N ILE A 13 -14.49 -13.22 -11.48
CA ILE A 13 -13.24 -12.48 -11.72
C ILE A 13 -12.47 -13.35 -12.73
N PRO A 14 -11.97 -12.78 -13.84
CA PRO A 14 -11.14 -13.55 -14.77
C PRO A 14 -9.97 -14.14 -13.99
N SER A 15 -9.76 -15.43 -14.09
CA SER A 15 -8.78 -16.22 -13.35
C SER A 15 -7.30 -15.94 -13.66
N ASP A 16 -7.00 -14.86 -14.39
CA ASP A 16 -5.64 -14.45 -14.71
C ASP A 16 -5.45 -12.92 -14.58
N ASN A 17 -5.26 -12.45 -13.34
CA ASN A 17 -4.85 -11.07 -13.06
C ASN A 17 -3.40 -10.80 -13.50
N SER A 18 -2.64 -11.83 -13.91
CA SER A 18 -1.20 -11.72 -14.18
C SER A 18 -0.88 -10.75 -15.33
N ALA A 19 -1.70 -10.72 -16.37
CA ALA A 19 -1.55 -9.76 -17.47
C ALA A 19 -1.77 -8.32 -17.02
N PHE A 20 -2.76 -8.11 -16.14
CA PHE A 20 -3.04 -6.79 -15.55
C PHE A 20 -1.94 -6.36 -14.59
N PHE A 21 -1.43 -7.25 -13.75
CA PHE A 21 -0.29 -6.95 -12.87
C PHE A 21 0.96 -6.58 -13.66
N ARG A 22 1.26 -7.29 -14.75
CA ARG A 22 2.36 -6.91 -15.67
C ARG A 22 2.16 -5.53 -16.28
N ALA A 23 0.95 -5.21 -16.74
CA ALA A 23 0.66 -3.89 -17.28
C ALA A 23 0.88 -2.78 -16.24
N LEU A 24 0.42 -2.97 -14.99
CA LEU A 24 0.67 -2.04 -13.89
C LEU A 24 2.16 -1.91 -13.56
N ALA A 25 2.90 -3.02 -13.55
CA ALA A 25 4.34 -3.02 -13.30
C ALA A 25 5.09 -2.20 -14.35
N HIS A 26 4.78 -2.39 -15.63
CA HIS A 26 5.39 -1.62 -16.71
C HIS A 26 5.01 -0.15 -16.68
N GLU A 27 3.77 0.18 -16.33
CA GLU A 27 3.30 1.58 -16.30
C GLU A 27 3.93 2.40 -15.16
N PHE A 28 4.11 1.80 -13.98
CA PHE A 28 4.49 2.55 -12.77
C PHE A 28 5.87 2.21 -12.20
N ILE A 29 6.41 1.03 -12.50
CA ILE A 29 7.60 0.50 -11.82
C ILE A 29 8.79 0.31 -12.77
N ALA A 30 8.57 0.08 -14.07
CA ALA A 30 9.65 -0.28 -15.01
C ALA A 30 10.78 0.76 -15.04
N GLU A 31 10.43 2.03 -14.99
CA GLU A 31 11.43 3.10 -14.98
C GLU A 31 11.82 3.47 -13.54
N PRO A 32 13.11 3.68 -13.28
CA PRO A 32 13.56 4.18 -11.98
C PRO A 32 13.16 5.65 -11.83
N HIS A 33 12.47 5.96 -10.74
CA HIS A 33 12.10 7.33 -10.40
C HIS A 33 12.93 7.85 -9.23
N PRO A 34 13.22 9.16 -9.18
CA PRO A 34 13.92 9.73 -8.04
C PRO A 34 13.05 9.66 -6.78
N PRO A 35 13.67 9.52 -5.59
CA PRO A 35 12.95 9.57 -4.34
C PRO A 35 12.24 10.91 -4.16
N GLY A 36 10.94 10.87 -3.92
CA GLY A 36 10.09 12.04 -3.69
C GLY A 36 9.52 12.08 -2.28
N SER A 37 9.28 13.31 -1.79
CA SER A 37 8.64 13.51 -0.48
C SER A 37 7.17 13.12 -0.50
N LEU A 38 6.70 12.49 0.57
CA LEU A 38 5.28 12.13 0.76
C LEU A 38 4.38 13.32 1.19
N ARG A 39 4.92 14.53 1.26
CA ARG A 39 4.14 15.75 1.59
C ARG A 39 2.99 16.02 0.62
N PRO A 40 3.15 15.84 -0.73
CA PRO A 40 2.03 15.99 -1.67
C PRO A 40 0.92 14.98 -1.41
N LEU A 41 1.25 13.69 -1.24
CA LEU A 41 0.27 12.65 -0.88
C LEU A 41 -0.48 13.02 0.41
N ARG A 42 0.25 13.45 1.45
CA ARG A 42 -0.36 13.89 2.72
C ARG A 42 -1.34 15.06 2.54
N ARG A 43 -1.05 16.01 1.63
CA ARG A 43 -1.99 17.10 1.30
C ARG A 43 -3.23 16.57 0.61
N GLN A 44 -3.09 15.62 -0.30
CA GLN A 44 -4.23 15.00 -0.98
C GLN A 44 -5.11 14.20 -0.01
N ILE A 45 -4.53 13.45 0.92
CA ILE A 45 -5.31 12.76 1.97
C ILE A 45 -6.07 13.77 2.83
N LYS A 46 -5.45 14.90 3.22
CA LYS A 46 -6.19 15.97 3.93
C LYS A 46 -7.35 16.52 3.11
N LYS A 47 -7.18 16.70 1.79
CA LYS A 47 -8.26 17.14 0.89
C LYS A 47 -9.36 16.07 0.81
N ALA A 48 -8.99 14.80 0.63
CA ALA A 48 -9.91 13.67 0.59
C ALA A 48 -10.80 13.60 1.85
N LEU A 49 -10.20 13.73 3.04
CA LEU A 49 -10.97 13.73 4.30
C LEU A 49 -11.92 14.93 4.44
N ARG A 50 -11.57 16.08 3.89
CA ARG A 50 -12.49 17.24 3.84
C ARG A 50 -13.65 16.96 2.89
N THR A 51 -13.38 16.37 1.72
CA THR A 51 -14.42 15.97 0.76
C THR A 51 -15.40 14.97 1.38
N LEU A 52 -14.89 13.93 2.04
CA LEU A 52 -15.71 12.94 2.74
C LEU A 52 -16.58 13.57 3.84
N ARG A 53 -16.02 14.51 4.62
CA ARG A 53 -16.78 15.24 5.64
C ARG A 53 -17.89 16.11 5.04
N GLN A 54 -17.61 16.80 3.93
CA GLN A 54 -18.61 17.61 3.24
C GLN A 54 -19.72 16.74 2.63
N ALA A 55 -19.35 15.58 2.08
CA ALA A 55 -20.31 14.62 1.54
C ALA A 55 -21.22 14.07 2.64
N GLU A 56 -20.66 13.63 3.78
CA GLU A 56 -21.45 13.15 4.91
C GLU A 56 -22.41 14.22 5.41
N HIS A 57 -21.95 15.44 5.60
CA HIS A 57 -22.82 16.55 6.03
C HIS A 57 -23.96 16.83 5.01
N LYS A 58 -23.66 16.73 3.71
CA LYS A 58 -24.66 16.94 2.63
C LYS A 58 -25.69 15.83 2.57
N TYR A 59 -25.27 14.59 2.71
CA TYR A 59 -26.09 13.40 2.48
C TYR A 59 -26.66 12.81 3.78
N GLY A 60 -26.00 12.97 4.92
CA GLY A 60 -26.46 12.51 6.21
C GLY A 60 -27.80 13.14 6.62
N ALA A 61 -28.01 14.41 6.29
CA ALA A 61 -29.31 15.10 6.53
C ALA A 61 -30.46 14.61 5.62
N LYS A 62 -30.14 14.06 4.43
CA LYS A 62 -31.15 13.54 3.49
C LYS A 62 -31.63 12.14 3.86
N ASN A 63 -30.78 11.30 4.45
CA ASN A 63 -31.12 9.92 4.83
C ASN A 63 -32.19 9.81 5.95
N ASN A 64 -32.56 10.90 6.59
CA ASN A 64 -33.60 10.92 7.65
C ASN A 64 -35.02 11.19 7.15
N ARG A 65 -35.27 11.21 5.83
CA ARG A 65 -36.60 11.39 5.28
C ARG A 65 -37.27 10.04 5.07
N PRO A 66 -38.39 9.75 5.75
CA PRO A 66 -39.15 8.52 5.55
C PRO A 66 -39.73 8.49 4.13
N GLY A 67 -39.48 7.41 3.36
CA GLY A 67 -40.12 7.14 2.08
C GLY A 67 -39.33 7.50 0.82
N GLU A 68 -38.15 8.05 0.94
CA GLU A 68 -37.21 8.16 -0.22
C GLU A 68 -36.36 6.88 -0.36
N GLU A 69 -36.24 6.39 -1.59
CA GLU A 69 -35.33 5.27 -1.92
C GLU A 69 -33.89 5.67 -1.58
N ARG A 70 -33.23 4.87 -0.77
CA ARG A 70 -31.88 5.20 -0.29
C ARG A 70 -30.88 5.01 -1.42
N ASP A 71 -30.07 6.01 -1.67
CA ASP A 71 -28.91 5.92 -2.56
C ASP A 71 -27.83 5.06 -1.91
N GLY A 72 -27.44 3.96 -2.56
CA GLY A 72 -26.44 3.02 -2.03
C GLY A 72 -25.13 3.68 -1.65
N PHE A 73 -24.67 4.70 -2.39
CA PHE A 73 -23.51 5.51 -1.98
C PHE A 73 -23.72 6.19 -0.63
N CYS A 74 -24.90 6.78 -0.40
CA CYS A 74 -25.20 7.46 0.87
C CYS A 74 -25.24 6.49 2.05
N GLU A 75 -25.79 5.28 1.86
CA GLU A 75 -25.77 4.23 2.89
C GLU A 75 -24.34 3.82 3.23
N TRP A 76 -23.54 3.47 2.22
CA TRP A 76 -22.13 3.09 2.42
C TRP A 76 -21.33 4.18 3.14
N LEU A 77 -21.49 5.44 2.73
CA LEU A 77 -20.79 6.57 3.33
C LEU A 77 -21.17 6.75 4.79
N ASN A 78 -22.47 6.80 5.11
CA ASN A 78 -22.94 7.08 6.46
C ASN A 78 -22.58 5.95 7.43
N ASP A 79 -22.80 4.70 7.04
CA ASP A 79 -22.52 3.53 7.88
C ASP A 79 -21.03 3.35 8.16
N ASN A 80 -20.16 3.88 7.29
CA ASN A 80 -18.72 3.68 7.36
C ASN A 80 -17.92 4.97 7.54
N TYR A 81 -18.59 6.10 7.76
CA TYR A 81 -17.92 7.41 7.88
C TYR A 81 -16.86 7.42 8.97
N TYR A 82 -17.18 6.85 10.14
CA TYR A 82 -16.23 6.76 11.24
C TYR A 82 -14.97 5.96 10.86
N LEU A 83 -15.14 4.83 10.16
CA LEU A 83 -14.01 4.02 9.67
C LEU A 83 -13.11 4.84 8.74
N LEU A 84 -13.70 5.51 7.73
CA LEU A 84 -12.95 6.32 6.77
C LEU A 84 -12.17 7.45 7.45
N MET A 85 -12.79 8.13 8.41
CA MET A 85 -12.15 9.24 9.13
C MET A 85 -11.04 8.76 10.07
N ARG A 86 -11.25 7.64 10.78
CA ARG A 86 -10.25 7.03 11.66
C ARG A 86 -9.02 6.57 10.87
N GLU A 87 -9.23 5.82 9.79
CA GLU A 87 -8.16 5.33 8.94
C GLU A 87 -7.40 6.47 8.27
N GLY A 88 -8.12 7.48 7.79
CA GLY A 88 -7.49 8.67 7.22
C GLY A 88 -6.67 9.48 8.23
N ALA A 89 -7.13 9.63 9.47
CA ALA A 89 -6.38 10.30 10.54
C ALA A 89 -5.11 9.53 10.92
N SER A 90 -5.21 8.21 11.07
CA SER A 90 -4.07 7.32 11.30
C SER A 90 -3.06 7.41 10.16
N LEU A 91 -3.53 7.37 8.91
CA LEU A 91 -2.69 7.51 7.72
C LEU A 91 -1.95 8.86 7.69
N LEU A 92 -2.60 9.97 8.03
CA LEU A 92 -1.96 11.29 8.11
C LEU A 92 -0.82 11.33 9.14
N THR A 93 -0.94 10.57 10.22
CA THR A 93 0.10 10.43 11.24
C THR A 93 1.27 9.62 10.69
N SER A 94 1.02 8.48 10.06
CA SER A 94 2.05 7.63 9.44
C SER A 94 2.81 8.39 8.34
N LEU A 95 2.10 9.11 7.46
CA LEU A 95 2.69 9.92 6.38
C LEU A 95 3.59 11.07 6.88
N LYS A 96 3.52 11.43 8.14
CA LYS A 96 4.41 12.47 8.73
C LYS A 96 5.85 11.94 8.90
N TYR A 97 5.96 10.66 9.17
CA TYR A 97 7.22 9.99 9.52
C TYR A 97 7.74 9.05 8.45
N ALA A 98 6.99 8.88 7.35
CA ALA A 98 7.38 8.00 6.25
C ALA A 98 8.56 8.58 5.46
N ASP A 99 9.49 7.72 5.10
CA ASP A 99 10.66 8.04 4.29
C ASP A 99 10.26 8.33 2.83
N ALA A 100 11.12 9.05 2.11
CA ALA A 100 10.93 9.32 0.69
C ALA A 100 11.03 8.01 -0.12
N GLN A 101 10.20 7.89 -1.17
CA GLN A 101 10.23 6.74 -2.06
C GLN A 101 10.12 7.17 -3.52
N PRO A 102 10.44 6.27 -4.50
CA PRO A 102 10.31 6.56 -5.92
C PRO A 102 8.96 7.17 -6.27
N SER A 103 8.97 8.31 -6.96
CA SER A 103 7.76 9.13 -7.18
C SER A 103 7.66 9.63 -8.61
N VAL A 104 6.46 9.53 -9.17
CA VAL A 104 6.05 10.08 -10.48
C VAL A 104 5.20 11.33 -10.20
N ASP A 105 5.56 12.47 -10.76
CA ASP A 105 4.82 13.73 -10.58
C ASP A 105 4.48 14.07 -9.12
N ASN A 106 5.44 13.84 -8.23
CA ASN A 106 5.29 14.00 -6.77
C ASN A 106 4.32 13.01 -6.10
N TRP A 107 4.00 11.90 -6.74
CA TRP A 107 3.21 10.82 -6.16
C TRP A 107 4.05 9.55 -6.04
N PRO A 108 3.98 8.82 -4.93
CA PRO A 108 4.60 7.51 -4.86
C PRO A 108 4.09 6.61 -5.99
N ALA A 109 5.00 6.03 -6.77
CA ALA A 109 4.65 5.16 -7.89
C ALA A 109 3.76 3.97 -7.44
N THR A 110 4.11 3.37 -6.30
CA THR A 110 3.33 2.30 -5.66
C THR A 110 1.93 2.74 -5.24
N CYS A 111 1.74 3.99 -4.80
CA CYS A 111 0.42 4.51 -4.46
C CYS A 111 -0.47 4.68 -5.70
N LEU A 112 0.08 5.17 -6.81
CA LEU A 112 -0.63 5.29 -8.09
C LEU A 112 -1.03 3.91 -8.62
N LEU A 113 -0.09 2.97 -8.60
CA LEU A 113 -0.32 1.58 -8.99
C LEU A 113 -1.46 0.96 -8.17
N LEU A 114 -1.37 1.03 -6.83
CA LEU A 114 -2.37 0.46 -5.94
C LEU A 114 -3.73 1.13 -6.09
N LYS A 115 -3.78 2.45 -6.34
CA LYS A 115 -5.05 3.14 -6.62
C LYS A 115 -5.71 2.58 -7.87
N LYS A 116 -4.96 2.40 -8.96
CA LYS A 116 -5.48 1.83 -10.21
C LYS A 116 -5.90 0.37 -10.04
N LEU A 117 -5.12 -0.40 -9.28
CA LEU A 117 -5.44 -1.78 -8.92
C LEU A 117 -6.78 -1.87 -8.20
N VAL A 118 -6.90 -1.21 -7.03
CA VAL A 118 -8.09 -1.34 -6.19
C VAL A 118 -9.35 -0.85 -6.88
N GLN A 119 -9.27 0.19 -7.71
CA GLN A 119 -10.41 0.70 -8.47
C GLN A 119 -10.91 -0.29 -9.53
N LYS A 120 -10.03 -1.17 -10.03
CA LYS A 120 -10.39 -2.16 -11.05
C LYS A 120 -10.83 -3.50 -10.43
N THR A 121 -10.09 -4.00 -9.46
CA THR A 121 -10.26 -5.37 -8.92
C THR A 121 -10.68 -5.42 -7.46
N GLY A 122 -10.70 -4.32 -6.74
CA GLY A 122 -10.74 -4.32 -5.28
C GLY A 122 -9.35 -4.59 -4.69
N VAL A 123 -9.30 -4.89 -3.39
CA VAL A 123 -8.05 -5.30 -2.72
C VAL A 123 -7.84 -6.79 -2.98
N PRO A 124 -6.70 -7.19 -3.56
CA PRO A 124 -6.36 -8.60 -3.75
C PRO A 124 -6.27 -9.34 -2.41
N ASP A 125 -6.52 -10.64 -2.42
CA ASP A 125 -6.21 -11.49 -1.28
C ASP A 125 -4.69 -11.63 -1.06
N ALA A 126 -4.28 -12.33 0.00
CA ALA A 126 -2.87 -12.45 0.35
C ALA A 126 -2.04 -13.13 -0.76
N LYS A 127 -2.61 -14.13 -1.43
CA LYS A 127 -1.94 -14.85 -2.51
C LYS A 127 -1.80 -13.99 -3.77
N GLU A 128 -2.88 -13.33 -4.18
CA GLU A 128 -2.88 -12.42 -5.32
C GLU A 128 -1.97 -11.21 -5.08
N PHE A 129 -1.88 -10.72 -3.81
CA PHE A 129 -0.98 -9.62 -3.45
C PHE A 129 0.49 -10.06 -3.54
N ASP A 130 0.79 -11.28 -3.14
CA ASP A 130 2.10 -11.89 -3.29
C ASP A 130 2.51 -12.02 -4.77
N GLU A 131 1.61 -12.54 -5.61
CA GLU A 131 1.80 -12.63 -7.07
C GLU A 131 2.01 -11.25 -7.71
N LEU A 132 1.29 -10.22 -7.23
CA LEU A 132 1.51 -8.84 -7.66
C LEU A 132 2.93 -8.40 -7.35
N VAL A 133 3.37 -8.52 -6.09
CA VAL A 133 4.70 -8.07 -5.67
C VAL A 133 5.80 -8.86 -6.39
N GLU A 134 5.64 -10.16 -6.57
CA GLU A 134 6.56 -10.97 -7.39
C GLU A 134 6.65 -10.45 -8.83
N THR A 135 5.52 -10.07 -9.42
CA THR A 135 5.48 -9.50 -10.77
C THR A 135 6.20 -8.16 -10.84
N LEU A 136 6.01 -7.29 -9.84
CA LEU A 136 6.72 -6.01 -9.74
C LEU A 136 8.23 -6.23 -9.64
N GLN A 137 8.66 -7.16 -8.79
CA GLN A 137 10.07 -7.49 -8.58
C GLN A 137 10.76 -8.03 -9.84
N LYS A 138 10.03 -8.74 -10.72
CA LYS A 138 10.56 -9.23 -12.02
C LYS A 138 10.79 -8.09 -13.02
N VAL A 139 10.02 -7.02 -12.95
CA VAL A 139 10.17 -5.85 -13.82
C VAL A 139 11.29 -4.95 -13.34
N ARG A 140 11.29 -4.58 -12.07
CA ARG A 140 12.35 -3.87 -11.36
C ARG A 140 12.29 -4.20 -9.88
N PRO A 141 13.43 -4.52 -9.24
CA PRO A 141 13.45 -4.66 -7.79
C PRO A 141 12.89 -3.43 -7.09
N LEU A 142 11.89 -3.64 -6.24
CA LEU A 142 11.34 -2.59 -5.41
C LEU A 142 12.37 -2.21 -4.33
N THR A 143 12.48 -0.93 -4.05
CA THR A 143 13.30 -0.43 -2.95
C THR A 143 12.70 -0.85 -1.60
N VAL A 144 13.52 -0.81 -0.55
CA VAL A 144 13.06 -1.05 0.82
C VAL A 144 11.86 -0.17 1.16
N PHE A 145 11.94 1.13 0.82
CA PHE A 145 10.84 2.05 1.11
C PHE A 145 9.58 1.81 0.28
N GLU A 146 9.69 1.30 -0.94
CA GLU A 146 8.53 0.88 -1.72
C GLU A 146 7.82 -0.32 -1.09
N LEU A 147 8.58 -1.33 -0.64
CA LEU A 147 8.03 -2.53 0.00
C LEU A 147 7.42 -2.21 1.39
N GLU A 148 8.19 -1.60 2.27
CA GLU A 148 7.75 -1.33 3.66
C GLU A 148 6.59 -0.33 3.73
N GLN A 149 6.41 0.50 2.71
CA GLN A 149 5.31 1.47 2.65
C GLN A 149 4.11 1.02 1.82
N LEU A 150 4.09 -0.23 1.31
CA LEU A 150 2.92 -0.79 0.62
C LEU A 150 1.62 -0.66 1.44
N PRO A 151 1.59 -0.99 2.76
CA PRO A 151 0.37 -0.84 3.56
C PRO A 151 -0.10 0.61 3.66
N LEU A 152 0.84 1.55 3.71
CA LEU A 152 0.54 2.98 3.74
C LEU A 152 -0.01 3.46 2.39
N CYS A 153 0.59 3.01 1.28
CA CYS A 153 0.14 3.33 -0.08
C CYS A 153 -1.23 2.70 -0.39
N LEU A 154 -1.50 1.47 0.05
CA LEU A 154 -2.79 0.82 -0.10
C LEU A 154 -3.90 1.59 0.63
N ARG A 155 -3.68 1.94 1.90
CA ARG A 155 -4.64 2.74 2.67
C ARG A 155 -4.86 4.12 2.05
N ALA A 156 -3.81 4.76 1.52
CA ALA A 156 -3.92 6.01 0.80
C ALA A 156 -4.77 5.86 -0.46
N ALA A 157 -4.53 4.82 -1.26
CA ALA A 157 -5.30 4.52 -2.46
C ALA A 157 -6.79 4.36 -2.16
N LEU A 158 -7.14 3.64 -1.09
CA LEU A 158 -8.52 3.39 -0.66
C LEU A 158 -9.21 4.68 -0.16
N ILE A 159 -8.56 5.50 0.66
CA ILE A 159 -9.11 6.79 1.11
C ILE A 159 -9.31 7.76 -0.06
N LEU A 160 -8.39 7.78 -1.03
CA LEU A 160 -8.52 8.59 -2.24
C LEU A 160 -9.67 8.09 -3.12
N THR A 161 -9.85 6.77 -3.24
CA THR A 161 -10.97 6.15 -3.97
C THR A 161 -12.32 6.50 -3.32
N ALA A 162 -12.42 6.44 -1.99
CA ALA A 162 -13.63 6.87 -1.27
C ALA A 162 -13.96 8.35 -1.52
N ALA A 163 -12.95 9.23 -1.51
CA ALA A 163 -13.17 10.65 -1.79
C ALA A 163 -13.55 10.91 -3.26
N GLU A 164 -13.04 10.13 -4.19
CA GLU A 164 -13.41 10.20 -5.61
C GLU A 164 -14.87 9.79 -5.84
N ALA A 165 -15.37 8.80 -5.09
CA ALA A 165 -16.78 8.41 -5.12
C ALA A 165 -17.74 9.58 -4.84
N CYS A 166 -17.33 10.54 -3.99
CA CYS A 166 -18.15 11.73 -3.68
C CYS A 166 -18.40 12.66 -4.89
N GLY A 167 -17.61 12.53 -5.95
CA GLY A 167 -17.75 13.30 -7.20
C GLY A 167 -18.38 12.49 -8.34
N LYS A 168 -18.87 11.29 -8.06
CA LYS A 168 -19.55 10.41 -9.02
C LYS A 168 -21.04 10.31 -8.67
N GLU A 169 -21.81 9.72 -9.56
CA GLU A 169 -23.25 9.51 -9.40
C GLU A 169 -23.62 8.05 -9.64
N GLY A 170 -24.76 7.61 -9.08
CA GLY A 170 -25.34 6.28 -9.29
C GLY A 170 -24.40 5.13 -8.93
N SER A 171 -24.46 4.08 -9.72
CA SER A 171 -23.73 2.81 -9.47
C SER A 171 -22.21 2.96 -9.41
N GLU A 172 -21.62 3.94 -10.09
CA GLU A 172 -20.17 4.16 -10.03
C GLU A 172 -19.74 4.76 -8.68
N ALA A 173 -20.52 5.69 -8.12
CA ALA A 173 -20.28 6.22 -6.79
C ALA A 173 -20.36 5.12 -5.73
N GLU A 174 -21.42 4.29 -5.79
CA GLU A 174 -21.63 3.16 -4.89
C GLU A 174 -20.50 2.14 -5.02
N ARG A 175 -20.10 1.77 -6.24
CA ARG A 175 -19.01 0.84 -6.49
C ARG A 175 -17.69 1.32 -5.88
N LEU A 176 -17.32 2.58 -6.07
CA LEU A 176 -16.06 3.12 -5.56
C LEU A 176 -16.05 3.21 -4.03
N ILE A 177 -17.16 3.63 -3.40
CA ILE A 177 -17.23 3.72 -1.93
C ILE A 177 -17.22 2.32 -1.30
N SER A 178 -17.93 1.34 -1.88
CA SER A 178 -17.95 -0.04 -1.40
C SER A 178 -16.57 -0.71 -1.51
N ILE A 179 -15.86 -0.52 -2.63
CA ILE A 179 -14.47 -0.98 -2.79
C ILE A 179 -13.57 -0.38 -1.71
N ALA A 180 -13.68 0.92 -1.47
CA ALA A 180 -12.83 1.60 -0.50
C ALA A 180 -13.06 1.08 0.93
N VAL A 181 -14.32 0.95 1.34
CA VAL A 181 -14.70 0.49 2.69
C VAL A 181 -14.35 -0.98 2.89
N THR A 182 -14.72 -1.83 1.94
CA THR A 182 -14.41 -3.26 1.99
C THR A 182 -12.90 -3.48 1.98
N GLY A 183 -12.18 -2.76 1.11
CA GLY A 183 -10.74 -2.82 1.01
C GLY A 183 -10.02 -2.40 2.29
N LEU A 184 -10.48 -1.35 2.99
CA LEU A 184 -9.91 -0.97 4.29
C LEU A 184 -10.05 -2.07 5.34
N ARG A 185 -11.13 -2.84 5.31
CA ARG A 185 -11.32 -4.00 6.19
C ARG A 185 -10.43 -5.18 5.79
N GLN A 186 -10.33 -5.46 4.51
CA GLN A 186 -9.50 -6.55 3.99
C GLN A 186 -8.00 -6.30 4.21
N ALA A 187 -7.53 -5.06 4.06
CA ALA A 187 -6.13 -4.68 4.24
C ALA A 187 -5.57 -5.03 5.64
N VAL A 188 -6.43 -5.15 6.65
CA VAL A 188 -6.03 -5.57 8.01
C VAL A 188 -5.56 -7.02 8.06
N GLY A 189 -6.06 -7.87 7.15
CA GLY A 189 -5.70 -9.30 7.07
C GLY A 189 -4.42 -9.59 6.27
N LEU A 190 -3.81 -8.58 5.64
CA LEU A 190 -2.57 -8.76 4.86
C LEU A 190 -1.34 -8.64 5.77
N ASP A 191 -0.47 -9.64 5.74
CA ASP A 191 0.82 -9.63 6.45
C ASP A 191 1.90 -8.99 5.58
N PHE A 192 2.02 -7.66 5.70
CA PHE A 192 3.02 -6.91 4.94
C PHE A 192 4.45 -7.10 5.47
N ALA A 193 4.64 -7.53 6.72
CA ALA A 193 5.95 -7.82 7.25
C ALA A 193 6.52 -9.08 6.60
N ASP A 194 5.76 -10.18 6.58
CA ASP A 194 6.10 -11.41 5.88
C ASP A 194 6.33 -11.17 4.38
N LEU A 195 5.46 -10.38 3.73
CA LEU A 195 5.63 -9.99 2.34
C LEU A 195 6.96 -9.27 2.08
N THR A 196 7.32 -8.32 2.95
CA THR A 196 8.58 -7.59 2.84
C THR A 196 9.78 -8.51 3.03
N GLU A 197 9.76 -9.40 4.02
CA GLU A 197 10.83 -10.38 4.25
C GLU A 197 11.06 -11.29 3.05
N ARG A 198 9.98 -11.80 2.45
CA ARG A 198 10.08 -12.71 1.29
C ARG A 198 10.57 -12.03 0.02
N HIS A 199 10.20 -10.78 -0.21
CA HIS A 199 10.46 -10.09 -1.47
C HIS A 199 11.61 -9.08 -1.41
N SER A 200 12.09 -8.67 -0.24
CA SER A 200 13.20 -7.72 -0.14
C SER A 200 14.53 -8.34 -0.56
N ILE A 201 15.15 -7.74 -1.58
CA ILE A 201 16.50 -8.14 -2.01
C ILE A 201 17.55 -7.81 -0.93
N VAL A 202 17.35 -6.70 -0.21
CA VAL A 202 18.21 -6.28 0.90
C VAL A 202 18.12 -7.27 2.05
N GLU A 203 16.90 -7.68 2.44
CA GLU A 203 16.69 -8.70 3.48
C GLU A 203 17.44 -10.00 3.14
N ARG A 204 17.31 -10.47 1.91
CA ARG A 204 17.98 -11.68 1.45
C ARG A 204 19.50 -11.57 1.54
N ILE A 205 20.08 -10.41 1.17
CA ILE A 205 21.54 -10.20 1.22
C ILE A 205 22.02 -10.08 2.68
N LEU A 206 21.29 -9.34 3.54
CA LEU A 206 21.66 -9.17 4.94
C LEU A 206 21.56 -10.48 5.74
N ASN A 207 20.70 -11.41 5.32
CA ASN A 207 20.64 -12.76 5.92
C ASN A 207 21.93 -13.59 5.73
N ASP A 208 22.81 -13.19 4.79
CA ASP A 208 24.15 -13.78 4.61
C ASP A 208 25.18 -13.24 5.63
N ASP A 209 24.74 -12.61 6.71
CA ASP A 209 25.59 -12.15 7.82
C ASP A 209 26.55 -13.26 8.28
N PRO A 210 27.89 -13.06 8.19
CA PRO A 210 28.88 -14.09 8.47
C PRO A 210 28.87 -14.57 9.93
N VAL A 211 28.32 -13.79 10.86
CA VAL A 211 28.15 -14.16 12.28
C VAL A 211 26.77 -14.75 12.55
N GLY A 212 25.82 -14.57 11.63
CA GLY A 212 24.47 -15.10 11.76
C GLY A 212 23.67 -14.44 12.90
N ILE A 213 23.93 -13.18 13.19
CA ILE A 213 23.17 -12.38 14.18
C ILE A 213 21.93 -11.78 13.51
N TYR A 214 22.10 -11.19 12.32
CA TYR A 214 21.01 -10.53 11.60
C TYR A 214 19.74 -11.40 11.47
N PRO A 215 19.79 -12.66 11.00
CA PRO A 215 18.60 -13.49 10.87
C PRO A 215 17.94 -13.86 12.20
N LYS A 216 18.62 -13.65 13.33
CA LYS A 216 18.07 -13.91 14.67
C LYS A 216 17.50 -12.66 15.35
N MET A 217 17.61 -11.51 14.72
CA MET A 217 17.04 -10.26 15.23
C MET A 217 15.52 -10.28 15.14
N ASP A 218 14.87 -9.51 16.02
CA ASP A 218 13.46 -9.20 15.89
C ASP A 218 13.19 -8.35 14.63
N GLU A 219 11.95 -8.40 14.14
CA GLU A 219 11.55 -7.71 12.90
C GLU A 219 11.84 -6.19 12.95
N LYS A 220 11.62 -5.55 14.09
CA LYS A 220 11.88 -4.11 14.23
C LYS A 220 13.35 -3.77 14.03
N SER A 221 14.24 -4.59 14.57
CA SER A 221 15.68 -4.44 14.40
C SER A 221 16.08 -4.67 12.94
N ARG A 222 15.58 -5.73 12.30
CA ARG A 222 15.84 -6.01 10.87
C ARG A 222 15.31 -4.89 9.97
N ALA A 223 14.11 -4.37 10.24
CA ALA A 223 13.56 -3.23 9.50
C ALA A 223 14.45 -1.99 9.59
N GLU A 224 15.04 -1.70 10.78
CA GLU A 224 15.96 -0.56 10.91
C GLU A 224 17.27 -0.79 10.12
N TYR A 225 17.80 -2.01 10.08
CA TYR A 225 18.96 -2.32 9.22
C TYR A 225 18.64 -2.13 7.74
N ARG A 226 17.50 -2.64 7.26
CA ARG A 226 17.03 -2.40 5.87
C ARG A 226 16.93 -0.92 5.59
N ARG A 227 16.31 -0.16 6.52
CA ARG A 227 16.15 1.28 6.40
C ARG A 227 17.49 2.02 6.31
N LEU A 228 18.45 1.70 7.18
CA LEU A 228 19.79 2.28 7.17
C LEU A 228 20.53 1.97 5.88
N THR A 229 20.41 0.74 5.36
CA THR A 229 20.97 0.33 4.06
C THR A 229 20.38 1.17 2.93
N ALA A 230 19.07 1.37 2.89
CA ALA A 230 18.42 2.19 1.88
C ALA A 230 18.88 3.66 1.95
N LEU A 231 18.99 4.23 3.15
CA LEU A 231 19.50 5.59 3.33
C LEU A 231 20.95 5.74 2.89
N ALA A 232 21.80 4.76 3.18
CA ALA A 232 23.18 4.72 2.72
C ALA A 232 23.28 4.64 1.19
N ALA A 233 22.43 3.83 0.57
CA ALA A 233 22.32 3.71 -0.88
C ALA A 233 21.94 5.05 -1.53
N ILE A 234 20.94 5.73 -1.02
CA ILE A 234 20.53 7.06 -1.50
C ILE A 234 21.67 8.06 -1.36
N LYS A 235 22.37 8.08 -0.21
CA LYS A 235 23.46 9.01 0.06
C LYS A 235 24.65 8.80 -0.88
N THR A 236 24.93 7.55 -1.26
CA THR A 236 26.08 7.17 -2.09
C THR A 236 25.74 7.12 -3.59
N GLY A 237 24.46 7.23 -3.96
CA GLY A 237 23.99 7.08 -5.35
C GLY A 237 24.12 5.65 -5.89
N ARG A 238 24.22 4.64 -5.01
CA ARG A 238 24.33 3.22 -5.36
C ARG A 238 22.99 2.51 -5.22
N SER A 239 22.88 1.31 -5.79
CA SER A 239 21.70 0.48 -5.53
C SER A 239 21.71 -0.06 -4.10
N GLU A 240 20.53 -0.30 -3.52
CA GLU A 240 20.39 -0.89 -2.18
C GLU A 240 21.02 -2.28 -2.10
N ALA A 241 20.86 -3.08 -3.16
CA ALA A 241 21.51 -4.41 -3.26
C ALA A 241 23.03 -4.33 -3.22
N ALA A 242 23.64 -3.40 -3.97
CA ALA A 242 25.08 -3.21 -3.95
C ALA A 242 25.59 -2.69 -2.60
N THR A 243 24.81 -1.81 -1.95
CA THR A 243 25.14 -1.31 -0.63
C THR A 243 25.09 -2.41 0.43
N ALA A 244 24.04 -3.25 0.42
CA ALA A 244 23.92 -4.39 1.31
C ALA A 244 25.07 -5.41 1.09
N ALA A 245 25.40 -5.71 -0.18
CA ALA A 245 26.49 -6.61 -0.50
C ALA A 245 27.84 -6.11 0.02
N ASP A 246 28.11 -4.80 -0.10
CA ASP A 246 29.34 -4.22 0.44
C ASP A 246 29.39 -4.32 1.98
N MET A 247 28.26 -4.13 2.67
CA MET A 247 28.20 -4.30 4.13
C MET A 247 28.58 -5.72 4.52
N ILE A 248 28.03 -6.74 3.83
CA ILE A 248 28.38 -8.15 4.04
C ILE A 248 29.86 -8.41 3.73
N GLU A 249 30.39 -7.88 2.64
CA GLU A 249 31.80 -8.04 2.27
C GLU A 249 32.75 -7.40 3.31
N GLN A 250 32.37 -6.26 3.88
CA GLN A 250 33.16 -5.65 4.95
C GLN A 250 33.07 -6.45 6.26
N ALA A 251 31.89 -6.95 6.60
CA ALA A 251 31.70 -7.82 7.75
C ALA A 251 32.55 -9.10 7.65
N LYS A 252 32.69 -9.70 6.44
CA LYS A 252 33.57 -10.86 6.20
C LYS A 252 35.04 -10.56 6.43
N LYS A 253 35.48 -9.31 6.27
CA LYS A 253 36.89 -8.88 6.46
C LYS A 253 37.23 -8.52 7.90
N GLY A 254 36.24 -8.32 8.76
CA GLY A 254 36.41 -8.01 10.17
C GLY A 254 37.14 -9.15 10.93
N GLU A 255 38.01 -8.79 11.89
CA GLU A 255 38.82 -9.77 12.63
C GLU A 255 38.04 -10.30 13.87
N GLY A 256 37.14 -9.51 14.46
CA GLY A 256 36.37 -9.88 15.66
C GLY A 256 34.89 -10.11 15.36
N PRO A 257 34.15 -10.81 16.26
CA PRO A 257 32.71 -11.03 16.09
C PRO A 257 31.89 -9.75 15.96
N ARG A 258 32.30 -8.65 16.62
CA ARG A 258 31.63 -7.33 16.51
C ARG A 258 31.92 -6.63 15.20
N GLU A 259 33.10 -6.87 14.60
CA GLU A 259 33.51 -6.27 13.33
C GLU A 259 32.93 -7.04 12.13
N ARG A 260 32.57 -8.32 12.34
CA ARG A 260 31.94 -9.20 11.33
C ARG A 260 30.43 -9.08 11.27
N HIS A 261 29.84 -8.38 12.22
CA HIS A 261 28.40 -8.15 12.21
C HIS A 261 28.06 -6.95 11.32
N VAL A 262 27.01 -7.10 10.53
CA VAL A 262 26.49 -6.07 9.61
C VAL A 262 25.77 -4.96 10.36
#